data_4153afbe97940862da1e9ad8cf25ff71
#
_entry.id   4153afbe97940862da1e9ad8cf25ff71
#
_cell.length_a   1.000
_cell.length_b   1.000
_cell.length_c   1.000
_cell.angle_alpha   90.00
_cell.angle_beta   90.00
_cell.angle_gamma   90.00
#
_symmetry.space_group_name_H-M   'P 1'
#
loop_
_entity.id
_entity.type
_entity.pdbx_description
1 polymer ?
#
loop_
_entity_poly.entity_id
_entity_poly.type
_entity_poly.pdbx_seq_one_letter_code
_entity_poly.pdbx_strand_id
1 'polypeptide(L)'
;MWNYEKRLQYPINIKNCNPTLAAMIISQYGGPDGELGASMRYLSQRYSMPYREVAGLLTDIGTEELGHLEMVSTMVHQLTRNLTMEQIKGTPFEAYYVDHTVGVWPQAAGGVPFCAIEFQSKGDAITDIAEDMAAEQKARSTYDNLLRLCRDDPDVYEPVSYTHLT
;
A
#
# COMPACT_ATOMS: atom_id res chain seq x y z
N MET A 1 13.38 20.02 7.11
CA MET A 1 13.58 20.03 5.63
C MET A 1 13.21 18.64 5.14
N TRP A 2 12.37 18.53 4.12
CA TRP A 2 12.02 17.26 3.51
C TRP A 2 13.22 16.68 2.76
N ASN A 3 13.59 15.43 3.06
CA ASN A 3 14.61 14.69 2.31
C ASN A 3 13.96 13.50 1.63
N TYR A 4 14.11 13.43 0.31
CA TYR A 4 13.70 12.29 -0.48
C TYR A 4 14.93 11.63 -1.11
N GLU A 5 15.19 10.40 -0.74
CA GLU A 5 16.22 9.58 -1.39
C GLU A 5 15.60 8.89 -2.62
N LYS A 6 16.18 9.11 -3.80
CA LYS A 6 15.68 8.53 -5.06
C LYS A 6 15.99 7.03 -5.16
N ARG A 7 15.59 6.29 -4.15
CA ARG A 7 15.74 4.82 -4.10
C ARG A 7 14.62 4.25 -3.23
N LEU A 8 14.19 3.04 -3.58
CA LEU A 8 13.22 2.29 -2.76
C LEU A 8 13.90 1.81 -1.47
N GLN A 9 13.12 1.63 -0.42
CA GLN A 9 13.59 1.00 0.83
C GLN A 9 14.09 -0.42 0.60
N TYR A 10 13.42 -1.16 -0.28
CA TYR A 10 13.83 -2.48 -0.74
C TYR A 10 13.89 -2.50 -2.29
N PRO A 11 14.92 -3.09 -2.91
CA PRO A 11 15.03 -3.14 -4.36
C PRO A 11 13.93 -4.02 -4.98
N ILE A 12 13.25 -3.50 -5.98
CA ILE A 12 12.18 -4.21 -6.71
C ILE A 12 12.56 -4.34 -8.18
N ASN A 13 12.64 -5.58 -8.66
CA ASN A 13 12.95 -5.88 -10.06
C ASN A 13 12.13 -7.08 -10.56
N ILE A 14 10.85 -6.83 -10.83
CA ILE A 14 9.93 -7.85 -11.32
C ILE A 14 10.14 -8.03 -12.83
N LYS A 15 10.49 -9.25 -13.23
CA LYS A 15 10.84 -9.59 -14.62
C LYS A 15 9.62 -9.88 -15.48
N ASN A 16 8.60 -10.52 -14.89
CA ASN A 16 7.43 -10.98 -15.61
C ASN A 16 6.19 -10.17 -15.22
N CYS A 17 5.48 -9.63 -16.20
CA CYS A 17 4.20 -8.99 -15.95
C CYS A 17 3.16 -10.01 -15.48
N ASN A 18 2.34 -9.60 -14.51
CA ASN A 18 1.25 -10.42 -13.98
C ASN A 18 0.07 -9.52 -13.58
N PRO A 19 -0.90 -9.31 -14.49
CA PRO A 19 -2.03 -8.43 -14.24
C PRO A 19 -2.92 -8.89 -13.10
N THR A 20 -3.01 -10.20 -12.87
CA THR A 20 -3.79 -10.75 -11.76
C THR A 20 -3.18 -10.38 -10.41
N LEU A 21 -1.87 -10.53 -10.24
CA LEU A 21 -1.20 -10.10 -9.01
C LEU A 21 -1.27 -8.58 -8.84
N ALA A 22 -1.09 -7.79 -9.91
CA ALA A 22 -1.20 -6.34 -9.84
C ALA A 22 -2.57 -5.90 -9.31
N ALA A 23 -3.67 -6.50 -9.81
CA ALA A 23 -5.03 -6.23 -9.36
C ALA A 23 -5.27 -6.57 -7.88
N MET A 24 -4.51 -7.51 -7.32
CA MET A 24 -4.59 -7.86 -5.89
C MET A 24 -3.71 -6.94 -5.04
N ILE A 25 -2.46 -6.72 -5.46
CA ILE A 25 -1.47 -5.90 -4.72
C ILE A 25 -1.91 -4.45 -4.61
N ILE A 26 -2.66 -3.90 -5.58
CA ILE A 26 -3.17 -2.53 -5.55
C ILE A 26 -3.99 -2.23 -4.29
N SER A 27 -4.53 -3.26 -3.63
CA SER A 27 -5.25 -3.10 -2.36
C SER A 27 -4.37 -2.48 -1.26
N GLN A 28 -3.07 -2.76 -1.27
CA GLN A 28 -2.12 -2.14 -0.34
C GLN A 28 -1.68 -0.74 -0.79
N TYR A 29 -2.04 -0.32 -1.99
CA TYR A 29 -1.88 1.08 -2.39
C TYR A 29 -3.04 1.94 -1.88
N GLY A 30 -4.26 1.64 -2.27
CA GLY A 30 -5.43 2.49 -2.02
C GLY A 30 -6.62 1.78 -1.39
N GLY A 31 -6.45 0.56 -0.88
CA GLY A 31 -7.49 -0.12 -0.11
C GLY A 31 -7.63 0.45 1.31
N PRO A 32 -8.63 -0.03 2.06
CA PRO A 32 -8.98 0.53 3.38
C PRO A 32 -7.88 0.39 4.43
N ASP A 33 -6.99 -0.56 4.27
CA ASP A 33 -5.86 -0.81 5.18
C ASP A 33 -4.53 -0.76 4.40
N GLY A 34 -4.48 0.03 3.31
CA GLY A 34 -3.30 0.22 2.48
C GLY A 34 -2.45 1.40 2.93
N GLU A 35 -1.25 1.50 2.34
CA GLU A 35 -0.17 2.41 2.77
C GLU A 35 -0.55 3.89 2.61
N LEU A 36 -1.39 4.23 1.62
CA LEU A 36 -1.86 5.61 1.48
C LEU A 36 -2.72 6.04 2.67
N GLY A 37 -3.63 5.18 3.12
CA GLY A 37 -4.47 5.42 4.29
C GLY A 37 -3.65 5.46 5.58
N ALA A 38 -2.71 4.53 5.75
CA ALA A 38 -1.83 4.43 6.90
C ALA A 38 -0.98 5.72 7.05
N SER A 39 -0.29 6.14 5.99
CA SER A 39 0.52 7.35 6.01
C SER A 39 -0.29 8.61 6.36
N MET A 40 -1.46 8.80 5.73
CA MET A 40 -2.33 9.94 6.01
C MET A 40 -2.82 9.95 7.45
N ARG A 41 -3.18 8.77 7.98
CA ARG A 41 -3.66 8.58 9.34
C ARG A 41 -2.60 9.03 10.36
N TYR A 42 -1.43 8.44 10.33
CA TYR A 42 -0.36 8.69 11.31
C TYR A 42 0.19 10.11 11.21
N LEU A 43 0.44 10.59 10.00
CA LEU A 43 0.94 11.97 9.80
C LEU A 43 -0.06 13.06 10.17
N SER A 44 -1.37 12.75 10.19
CA SER A 44 -2.40 13.67 10.68
C SER A 44 -2.53 13.62 12.20
N GLN A 45 -2.53 12.44 12.78
CA GLN A 45 -2.76 12.22 14.22
C GLN A 45 -1.62 12.77 15.09
N ARG A 46 -0.37 12.78 14.56
CA ARG A 46 0.80 13.30 15.30
C ARG A 46 0.61 14.71 15.87
N TYR A 47 -0.20 15.55 15.23
CA TYR A 47 -0.43 16.93 15.67
C TYR A 47 -1.33 17.06 16.90
N SER A 48 -2.13 16.04 17.19
CA SER A 48 -3.03 15.99 18.35
C SER A 48 -2.52 15.15 19.51
N MET A 49 -1.35 14.49 19.35
CA MET A 49 -0.77 13.67 20.42
C MET A 49 -0.25 14.52 21.58
N PRO A 50 -0.66 14.23 22.83
CA PRO A 50 -0.24 14.99 23.98
C PRO A 50 1.20 14.71 24.43
N TYR A 51 1.78 13.60 23.95
CA TYR A 51 3.15 13.18 24.30
C TYR A 51 4.06 13.32 23.08
N ARG A 52 5.20 14.00 23.27
CA ARG A 52 6.17 14.23 22.18
C ARG A 52 6.74 12.95 21.61
N GLU A 53 6.94 11.96 22.46
CA GLU A 53 7.45 10.63 22.07
C GLU A 53 6.47 9.92 21.12
N VAL A 54 5.18 9.99 21.42
CA VAL A 54 4.13 9.40 20.57
C VAL A 54 3.99 10.17 19.25
N ALA A 55 4.05 11.50 19.30
CA ALA A 55 4.06 12.32 18.08
C ALA A 55 5.29 12.03 17.19
N GLY A 56 6.45 11.79 17.82
CA GLY A 56 7.67 11.36 17.15
C GLY A 56 7.50 9.99 16.49
N LEU A 57 6.99 9.01 17.23
CA LEU A 57 6.72 7.67 16.73
C LEU A 57 5.76 7.69 15.52
N LEU A 58 4.64 8.41 15.61
CA LEU A 58 3.69 8.54 14.49
C LEU A 58 4.31 9.25 13.27
N THR A 59 5.28 10.14 13.51
CA THR A 59 6.03 10.76 12.40
C THR A 59 6.94 9.74 11.72
N ASP A 60 7.64 8.94 12.49
CA ASP A 60 8.56 7.92 11.96
C ASP A 60 7.79 6.85 11.17
N ILE A 61 6.75 6.27 11.78
CA ILE A 61 5.91 5.27 11.11
C ILE A 61 5.22 5.87 9.88
N GLY A 62 4.58 7.03 10.01
CA GLY A 62 3.86 7.64 8.89
C GLY A 62 4.73 8.04 7.71
N THR A 63 6.02 8.35 7.94
CA THR A 63 6.98 8.56 6.84
C THR A 63 7.50 7.25 6.26
N GLU A 64 7.59 6.18 7.05
CA GLU A 64 7.91 4.84 6.58
C GLU A 64 6.82 4.32 5.64
N GLU A 65 5.54 4.54 5.96
CA GLU A 65 4.41 4.19 5.10
C GLU A 65 4.42 4.89 3.73
N LEU A 66 5.03 6.08 3.63
CA LEU A 66 5.28 6.69 2.33
C LEU A 66 6.30 5.89 1.51
N GLY A 67 7.28 5.30 2.14
CA GLY A 67 8.24 4.39 1.50
C GLY A 67 7.58 3.09 1.03
N HIS A 68 6.71 2.49 1.87
CA HIS A 68 5.92 1.31 1.51
C HIS A 68 4.95 1.62 0.36
N LEU A 69 4.30 2.77 0.38
CA LEU A 69 3.45 3.25 -0.71
C LEU A 69 4.21 3.30 -2.04
N GLU A 70 5.44 3.82 -2.03
CA GLU A 70 6.32 3.85 -3.22
C GLU A 70 6.67 2.44 -3.69
N MET A 71 6.94 1.51 -2.77
CA MET A 71 7.22 0.11 -3.09
C MET A 71 6.02 -0.58 -3.74
N VAL A 72 4.82 -0.46 -3.14
CA VAL A 72 3.58 -1.03 -3.69
C VAL A 72 3.29 -0.47 -5.08
N SER A 73 3.42 0.86 -5.26
CA SER A 73 3.27 1.52 -6.56
C SER A 73 4.22 0.97 -7.61
N THR A 74 5.48 0.76 -7.22
CA THR A 74 6.53 0.19 -8.09
C THR A 74 6.20 -1.25 -8.48
N MET A 75 5.73 -2.08 -7.55
CA MET A 75 5.30 -3.45 -7.85
C MET A 75 4.16 -3.46 -8.86
N VAL A 76 3.10 -2.68 -8.64
CA VAL A 76 1.95 -2.59 -9.56
C VAL A 76 2.41 -2.12 -10.94
N HIS A 77 3.26 -1.08 -11.01
CA HIS A 77 3.82 -0.60 -12.25
C HIS A 77 4.63 -1.68 -12.99
N GLN A 78 5.53 -2.37 -12.30
CA GLN A 78 6.38 -3.38 -12.94
C GLN A 78 5.59 -4.62 -13.38
N LEU A 79 4.52 -4.98 -12.67
CA LEU A 79 3.62 -6.07 -13.04
C LEU A 79 2.76 -5.77 -14.27
N THR A 80 2.61 -4.47 -14.64
CA THR A 80 1.65 -4.06 -15.69
C THR A 80 2.27 -3.31 -16.86
N ARG A 81 3.51 -2.83 -16.77
CA ARG A 81 4.14 -1.88 -17.70
C ARG A 81 4.19 -2.30 -19.17
N ASN A 82 4.19 -3.59 -19.46
CA ASN A 82 4.35 -4.13 -20.83
C ASN A 82 3.24 -5.13 -21.20
N LEU A 83 2.06 -5.00 -20.62
CA LEU A 83 0.95 -5.90 -20.88
C LEU A 83 0.39 -5.70 -22.30
N THR A 84 0.13 -6.80 -22.99
CA THR A 84 -0.68 -6.83 -24.21
C THR A 84 -2.17 -6.92 -23.85
N MET A 85 -3.05 -6.56 -24.80
CA MET A 85 -4.49 -6.70 -24.62
C MET A 85 -4.93 -8.16 -24.38
N GLU A 86 -4.21 -9.11 -24.95
CA GLU A 86 -4.47 -10.54 -24.74
C GLU A 86 -4.17 -10.97 -23.31
N GLN A 87 -3.14 -10.40 -22.70
CA GLN A 87 -2.78 -10.66 -21.30
C GLN A 87 -3.73 -9.97 -20.30
N ILE A 88 -4.38 -8.89 -20.71
CA ILE A 88 -5.32 -8.13 -19.86
C ILE A 88 -6.70 -8.79 -19.86
N LYS A 89 -7.20 -9.17 -21.03
CA LYS A 89 -8.54 -9.73 -21.19
C LYS A 89 -8.78 -10.94 -20.30
N GLY A 90 -9.93 -10.95 -19.64
CA GLY A 90 -10.35 -12.04 -18.76
C GLY A 90 -9.63 -12.09 -17.41
N THR A 91 -8.79 -11.12 -17.10
CA THR A 91 -8.15 -10.98 -15.79
C THR A 91 -8.89 -9.96 -14.91
N PRO A 92 -8.71 -9.99 -13.59
CA PRO A 92 -9.25 -8.96 -12.70
C PRO A 92 -8.77 -7.54 -13.03
N PHE A 93 -7.63 -7.41 -13.69
CA PHE A 93 -7.06 -6.12 -14.11
C PHE A 93 -7.81 -5.49 -15.29
N GLU A 94 -8.61 -6.24 -16.03
CA GLU A 94 -9.35 -5.73 -17.19
C GLU A 94 -10.27 -4.56 -16.83
N ALA A 95 -11.00 -4.67 -15.73
CA ALA A 95 -11.87 -3.60 -15.24
C ALA A 95 -11.07 -2.35 -14.82
N TYR A 96 -9.96 -2.53 -14.14
CA TYR A 96 -9.05 -1.45 -13.77
C TYR A 96 -8.48 -0.74 -15.01
N TYR A 97 -8.08 -1.52 -16.01
CA TYR A 97 -7.50 -1.00 -17.25
C TYR A 97 -8.45 -0.08 -18.02
N VAL A 98 -9.75 -0.34 -17.98
CA VAL A 98 -10.76 0.52 -18.63
C VAL A 98 -10.69 1.96 -18.12
N ASP A 99 -10.55 2.13 -16.82
CA ASP A 99 -10.56 3.46 -16.20
C ASP A 99 -9.17 4.11 -16.11
N HIS A 100 -8.12 3.32 -15.92
CA HIS A 100 -6.79 3.82 -15.54
C HIS A 100 -5.66 3.37 -16.46
N THR A 101 -5.94 2.50 -17.44
CA THR A 101 -4.93 1.86 -18.29
C THR A 101 -3.88 1.14 -17.42
N VAL A 102 -2.59 1.45 -17.56
CA VAL A 102 -1.50 0.96 -16.70
C VAL A 102 -1.04 1.99 -15.66
N GLY A 103 -1.83 3.04 -15.46
CA GLY A 103 -1.55 4.02 -14.40
C GLY A 103 -1.76 3.41 -13.03
N VAL A 104 -1.00 3.87 -12.03
CA VAL A 104 -1.17 3.44 -10.64
C VAL A 104 -2.14 4.38 -9.95
N TRP A 105 -3.37 3.93 -9.78
CA TRP A 105 -4.44 4.70 -9.17
C TRP A 105 -4.90 4.07 -7.85
N PRO A 106 -5.12 4.86 -6.77
CA PRO A 106 -5.45 4.32 -5.46
C PRO A 106 -6.87 3.75 -5.40
N GLN A 107 -6.94 2.43 -5.28
CA GLN A 107 -8.19 1.70 -5.05
C GLN A 107 -7.92 0.37 -4.33
N ALA A 108 -8.97 -0.25 -3.82
CA ALA A 108 -8.93 -1.61 -3.31
C ALA A 108 -8.92 -2.64 -4.46
N ALA A 109 -8.50 -3.87 -4.20
CA ALA A 109 -8.51 -4.98 -5.17
C ALA A 109 -9.90 -5.25 -5.77
N GLY A 110 -10.96 -5.01 -5.00
CA GLY A 110 -12.34 -5.12 -5.48
C GLY A 110 -12.83 -3.93 -6.31
N GLY A 111 -11.99 -2.96 -6.63
CA GLY A 111 -12.34 -1.80 -7.46
C GLY A 111 -12.96 -0.62 -6.69
N VAL A 112 -13.08 -0.71 -5.37
CA VAL A 112 -13.58 0.40 -4.53
C VAL A 112 -12.52 1.50 -4.51
N PRO A 113 -12.85 2.76 -4.91
CA PRO A 113 -11.92 3.87 -4.89
C PRO A 113 -11.45 4.20 -3.47
N PHE A 114 -10.22 4.69 -3.35
CA PHE A 114 -9.73 5.23 -2.09
C PHE A 114 -10.63 6.36 -1.58
N CYS A 115 -11.01 6.30 -0.31
CA CYS A 115 -11.84 7.30 0.33
C CYS A 115 -11.21 7.77 1.66
N ALA A 116 -10.66 8.98 1.67
CA ALA A 116 -9.99 9.54 2.84
C ALA A 116 -10.91 9.75 4.06
N ILE A 117 -12.22 9.78 3.88
CA ILE A 117 -13.18 9.95 4.98
C ILE A 117 -13.17 8.76 5.95
N GLU A 118 -12.69 7.60 5.51
CA GLU A 118 -12.57 6.39 6.32
C GLU A 118 -11.36 6.44 7.28
N PHE A 119 -10.44 7.38 7.09
CA PHE A 119 -9.17 7.50 7.82
C PHE A 119 -9.12 8.77 8.65
N GLN A 120 -10.12 8.96 9.47
CA GLN A 120 -10.24 10.17 10.28
C GLN A 120 -9.28 10.14 11.47
N SER A 121 -8.67 11.30 11.75
CA SER A 121 -8.14 11.60 13.08
C SER A 121 -9.26 12.20 13.94
N LYS A 122 -9.45 11.68 15.14
CA LYS A 122 -10.43 12.21 16.11
C LYS A 122 -9.84 13.26 17.04
N GLY A 123 -8.51 13.31 17.16
CA GLY A 123 -7.82 14.16 18.11
C GLY A 123 -7.88 13.65 19.55
N ASP A 124 -8.33 12.43 19.75
CA ASP A 124 -8.29 11.68 21.01
C ASP A 124 -7.21 10.59 20.91
N ALA A 125 -6.16 10.73 21.70
CA ALA A 125 -4.99 9.87 21.59
C ALA A 125 -5.28 8.37 21.80
N ILE A 126 -6.19 8.04 22.70
CA ILE A 126 -6.54 6.64 22.98
C ILE A 126 -7.33 6.05 21.81
N THR A 127 -8.31 6.80 21.32
CA THR A 127 -9.15 6.39 20.18
C THR A 127 -8.31 6.23 18.93
N ASP A 128 -7.48 7.21 18.60
CA ASP A 128 -6.67 7.23 17.39
C ASP A 128 -5.64 6.09 17.39
N ILE A 129 -4.90 5.88 18.49
CA ILE A 129 -3.93 4.78 18.57
C ILE A 129 -4.59 3.40 18.59
N ALA A 130 -5.75 3.24 19.24
CA ALA A 130 -6.46 1.97 19.22
C ALA A 130 -6.92 1.60 17.80
N GLU A 131 -7.36 2.58 17.04
CA GLU A 131 -7.74 2.42 15.64
C GLU A 131 -6.52 2.12 14.75
N ASP A 132 -5.38 2.80 14.98
CA ASP A 132 -4.12 2.55 14.28
C ASP A 132 -3.65 1.11 14.48
N MET A 133 -3.64 0.61 15.71
CA MET A 133 -3.28 -0.78 16.02
C MET A 133 -4.21 -1.78 15.31
N ALA A 134 -5.49 -1.48 15.22
CA ALA A 134 -6.45 -2.31 14.51
C ALA A 134 -6.22 -2.28 12.99
N ALA A 135 -5.87 -1.12 12.43
CA ALA A 135 -5.54 -0.95 11.03
C ALA A 135 -4.28 -1.74 10.65
N GLU A 136 -3.23 -1.66 11.47
CA GLU A 136 -2.01 -2.44 11.29
C GLU A 136 -2.28 -3.95 11.27
N GLN A 137 -3.11 -4.45 12.19
CA GLN A 137 -3.46 -5.87 12.20
C GLN A 137 -4.26 -6.29 10.94
N LYS A 138 -5.09 -5.42 10.41
CA LYS A 138 -5.81 -5.67 9.16
C LYS A 138 -4.87 -5.64 7.95
N ALA A 139 -3.95 -4.66 7.89
CA ALA A 139 -2.90 -4.59 6.88
C ALA A 139 -2.03 -5.85 6.88
N ARG A 140 -1.54 -6.26 8.05
CA ARG A 140 -0.79 -7.52 8.22
C ARG A 140 -1.57 -8.73 7.67
N SER A 141 -2.85 -8.85 7.98
CA SER A 141 -3.69 -9.94 7.48
C SER A 141 -3.83 -9.91 5.95
N THR A 142 -3.91 -8.71 5.36
CA THR A 142 -3.96 -8.54 3.91
C THR A 142 -2.63 -8.94 3.27
N TYR A 143 -1.50 -8.54 3.84
CA TYR A 143 -0.18 -8.99 3.38
C TYR A 143 0.00 -10.50 3.48
N ASP A 144 -0.44 -11.15 4.56
CA ASP A 144 -0.43 -12.61 4.69
C ASP A 144 -1.18 -13.29 3.53
N ASN A 145 -2.32 -12.72 3.11
CA ASN A 145 -3.08 -13.23 1.97
C ASN A 145 -2.34 -13.02 0.64
N LEU A 146 -1.72 -11.84 0.45
CA LEU A 146 -0.92 -11.56 -0.74
C LEU A 146 0.28 -12.50 -0.84
N LEU A 147 0.99 -12.75 0.25
CA LEU A 147 2.12 -13.70 0.30
C LEU A 147 1.71 -15.13 -0.13
N ARG A 148 0.50 -15.56 0.25
CA ARG A 148 -0.03 -16.86 -0.21
C ARG A 148 -0.28 -16.90 -1.71
N LEU A 149 -0.71 -15.77 -2.30
CA LEU A 149 -1.01 -15.66 -3.74
C LEU A 149 0.26 -15.53 -4.61
N CYS A 150 1.31 -14.91 -4.09
CA CYS A 150 2.57 -14.70 -4.83
C CYS A 150 3.70 -15.65 -4.43
N ARG A 151 3.39 -16.74 -3.70
CA ARG A 151 4.38 -17.65 -3.11
C ARG A 151 5.38 -18.22 -4.12
N ASP A 152 4.92 -18.47 -5.35
CA ASP A 152 5.74 -19.09 -6.40
C ASP A 152 6.46 -18.06 -7.30
N ASP A 153 6.32 -16.75 -6.99
CA ASP A 153 6.98 -15.66 -7.70
C ASP A 153 7.91 -14.89 -6.74
N PRO A 154 9.18 -15.27 -6.65
CA PRO A 154 10.13 -14.65 -5.72
C PRO A 154 10.37 -13.15 -6.00
N ASP A 155 10.29 -12.71 -7.26
CA ASP A 155 10.47 -11.30 -7.64
C ASP A 155 9.35 -10.41 -7.03
N VAL A 156 8.20 -10.99 -6.70
CA VAL A 156 7.05 -10.34 -6.05
C VAL A 156 6.98 -10.66 -4.56
N TYR A 157 7.22 -11.93 -4.20
CA TYR A 157 7.12 -12.40 -2.82
C TYR A 157 8.06 -11.66 -1.88
N GLU A 158 9.32 -11.47 -2.27
CA GLU A 158 10.32 -10.83 -1.41
C GLU A 158 9.98 -9.38 -1.07
N PRO A 159 9.64 -8.48 -2.04
CA PRO A 159 9.24 -7.12 -1.70
C PRO A 159 7.92 -7.05 -0.92
N VAL A 160 6.93 -7.92 -1.20
CA VAL A 160 5.69 -8.02 -0.41
C VAL A 160 6.01 -8.45 1.03
N SER A 161 6.92 -9.40 1.20
CA SER A 161 7.37 -9.84 2.53
C SER A 161 8.11 -8.75 3.29
N TYR A 162 8.89 -7.92 2.60
CA TYR A 162 9.58 -6.80 3.23
C TYR A 162 8.58 -5.79 3.81
N THR A 163 7.62 -5.31 3.01
CA THR A 163 6.58 -4.38 3.48
C THR A 163 5.70 -4.94 4.60
N HIS A 164 5.51 -6.26 4.64
CA HIS A 164 4.78 -6.93 5.72
C HIS A 164 5.53 -6.96 7.06
N LEU A 165 6.86 -6.97 7.02
CA LEU A 165 7.71 -7.17 8.20
C LEU A 165 8.28 -5.87 8.78
N THR A 166 8.22 -4.79 8.06
CA THR A 166 8.68 -3.47 8.48
C THR A 166 7.55 -2.56 8.84
#